data_e38cc5e59c3fe9c4d5d84d5a8aa45449
#
_entry.id   e38cc5e59c3fe9c4d5d84d5a8aa45449
#
_cell.length_a   1.000
_cell.length_b   1.000
_cell.length_c   1.000
_cell.angle_alpha   90.00
_cell.angle_beta   90.00
_cell.angle_gamma   90.00
#
_symmetry.space_group_name_H-M   'P 1'
#
loop_
_entity.id
_entity.type
_entity.pdbx_description
1 polymer ?
#
loop_
_entity_poly.entity_id
_entity_poly.type
_entity_poly.pdbx_seq_one_letter_code
_entity_poly.pdbx_strand_id
1 'polypeptide(L)'
;MDVMVFVAVGLFVMAVVAFVYFVCAHKTAGEGQAYVYGDKVITNSGGFVFLPTGRRVLDLARRPITTSAAPARTRDHQLVTVTLDADVSVPADHESIRIAARHFAGVEDTIDAVAGELLESAVASILATCDQAGLADRAGFAERVRSRANSGLARLGLTLDSVQISSLVTTPDELIAR
;
A
#
# COMPACT_ATOMS: atom_id res chain seq x y z
N MET A 1 31.84 44.10 -35.41
CA MET A 1 30.75 44.26 -34.38
C MET A 1 29.77 43.08 -34.40
N ASP A 2 29.63 42.44 -35.56
CA ASP A 2 28.62 41.38 -35.75
C ASP A 2 28.92 40.04 -35.03
N VAL A 3 30.18 39.64 -34.94
CA VAL A 3 30.54 38.35 -34.29
C VAL A 3 30.22 38.34 -32.80
N MET A 4 30.42 39.49 -32.11
CA MET A 4 30.06 39.55 -30.65
C MET A 4 28.55 39.47 -30.45
N VAL A 5 27.76 40.05 -31.34
CA VAL A 5 26.29 39.98 -31.27
C VAL A 5 25.82 38.55 -31.51
N PHE A 6 26.37 37.83 -32.47
CA PHE A 6 26.03 36.42 -32.72
C PHE A 6 26.39 35.52 -31.53
N VAL A 7 27.56 35.75 -30.92
CA VAL A 7 27.96 34.99 -29.70
C VAL A 7 27.04 35.30 -28.54
N ALA A 8 26.66 36.56 -28.31
CA ALA A 8 25.74 36.93 -27.23
C ALA A 8 24.35 36.34 -27.41
N VAL A 9 23.82 36.36 -28.65
CA VAL A 9 22.52 35.75 -28.98
C VAL A 9 22.59 34.25 -28.83
N GLY A 10 23.66 33.58 -29.23
CA GLY A 10 23.84 32.16 -29.07
C GLY A 10 23.86 31.72 -27.59
N LEU A 11 24.58 32.46 -26.73
CA LEU A 11 24.60 32.24 -25.30
C LEU A 11 23.24 32.46 -24.66
N PHE A 12 22.51 33.49 -25.08
CA PHE A 12 21.17 33.77 -24.58
C PHE A 12 20.19 32.65 -24.93
N VAL A 13 20.21 32.18 -26.17
CA VAL A 13 19.38 31.05 -26.62
C VAL A 13 19.70 29.78 -25.82
N MET A 14 20.98 29.47 -25.65
CA MET A 14 21.41 28.32 -24.81
C MET A 14 20.94 28.45 -23.38
N ALA A 15 21.01 29.61 -22.76
CA ALA A 15 20.53 29.86 -21.40
C ALA A 15 19.01 29.68 -21.30
N VAL A 16 18.25 30.17 -22.29
CA VAL A 16 16.79 29.98 -22.33
C VAL A 16 16.42 28.51 -22.50
N VAL A 17 17.09 27.79 -23.40
CA VAL A 17 16.85 26.35 -23.58
C VAL A 17 17.19 25.58 -22.33
N ALA A 18 18.31 25.88 -21.67
CA ALA A 18 18.69 25.25 -20.41
C ALA A 18 17.68 25.56 -19.29
N PHE A 19 17.19 26.79 -19.22
CA PHE A 19 16.17 27.18 -18.23
C PHE A 19 14.85 26.47 -18.46
N VAL A 20 14.37 26.42 -19.71
CA VAL A 20 13.14 25.69 -20.07
C VAL A 20 13.29 24.19 -19.76
N TYR A 21 14.44 23.62 -20.10
CA TYR A 21 14.73 22.22 -19.78
C TYR A 21 14.72 21.98 -18.27
N PHE A 22 15.34 22.87 -17.50
CA PHE A 22 15.37 22.77 -16.02
C PHE A 22 13.96 22.83 -15.42
N VAL A 23 13.12 23.77 -15.89
CA VAL A 23 11.72 23.91 -15.43
C VAL A 23 10.90 22.67 -15.83
N CYS A 24 11.08 22.16 -17.04
CA CYS A 24 10.37 20.95 -17.50
C CYS A 24 10.84 19.67 -16.80
N ALA A 25 12.11 19.62 -16.37
CA ALA A 25 12.67 18.47 -15.66
C ALA A 25 12.25 18.40 -14.19
N HIS A 26 11.82 19.54 -13.60
CA HIS A 26 11.32 19.57 -12.24
C HIS A 26 9.89 19.03 -12.21
N LYS A 27 9.69 17.92 -11.51
CA LYS A 27 8.38 17.29 -11.32
C LYS A 27 8.06 17.22 -9.84
N THR A 28 6.82 17.56 -9.49
CA THR A 28 6.24 17.36 -8.17
C THR A 28 5.09 16.37 -8.28
N ALA A 29 5.00 15.42 -7.36
CA ALA A 29 3.83 14.56 -7.24
C ALA A 29 2.72 15.33 -6.50
N GLY A 30 1.46 15.01 -6.80
CA GLY A 30 0.33 15.50 -6.02
C GLY A 30 0.35 15.00 -4.58
N GLU A 31 -0.44 15.62 -3.70
CA GLU A 31 -0.61 15.13 -2.34
C GLU A 31 -1.16 13.69 -2.36
N GLY A 32 -0.53 12.81 -1.58
CA GLY A 32 -0.92 11.40 -1.51
C GLY A 32 -0.51 10.55 -2.72
N GLN A 33 0.29 11.08 -3.66
CA GLN A 33 0.77 10.33 -4.81
C GLN A 33 2.29 10.25 -4.86
N ALA A 34 2.80 9.14 -5.36
CA ALA A 34 4.21 8.96 -5.68
C ALA A 34 4.37 8.66 -7.18
N TYR A 35 5.34 9.33 -7.80
CA TYR A 35 5.76 9.01 -9.15
C TYR A 35 7.03 8.18 -9.10
N VAL A 36 7.00 7.03 -9.74
CA VAL A 36 8.14 6.11 -9.82
C VAL A 36 8.65 6.05 -11.24
N TYR A 37 9.92 6.40 -11.41
CA TYR A 37 10.65 6.36 -12.67
C TYR A 37 11.84 5.41 -12.54
N GLY A 38 11.64 4.14 -12.93
CA GLY A 38 12.65 3.11 -12.71
C GLY A 38 12.94 2.92 -11.22
N ASP A 39 14.12 3.34 -10.75
CA ASP A 39 14.52 3.25 -9.35
C ASP A 39 14.35 4.57 -8.57
N LYS A 40 13.94 5.65 -9.24
CA LYS A 40 13.71 6.95 -8.61
C LYS A 40 12.27 7.11 -8.20
N VAL A 41 12.06 7.46 -6.93
CA VAL A 41 10.76 7.80 -6.35
C VAL A 41 10.68 9.31 -6.16
N ILE A 42 9.62 9.92 -6.68
CA ILE A 42 9.31 11.35 -6.51
C ILE A 42 8.00 11.44 -5.73
N THR A 43 8.06 12.04 -4.57
CA THR A 43 6.92 12.35 -3.71
C THR A 43 6.61 13.85 -3.77
N ASN A 44 5.80 14.34 -2.87
CA ASN A 44 5.45 15.77 -2.74
C ASN A 44 6.68 16.70 -2.58
N SER A 45 7.83 16.18 -2.14
CA SER A 45 9.07 16.97 -2.03
C SER A 45 9.68 17.36 -3.37
N GLY A 46 9.15 16.86 -4.48
CA GLY A 46 9.65 17.12 -5.83
C GLY A 46 10.94 16.35 -6.17
N GLY A 47 11.30 16.36 -7.44
CA GLY A 47 12.53 15.74 -7.93
C GLY A 47 12.80 16.05 -9.38
N PHE A 48 14.04 15.80 -9.80
CA PHE A 48 14.46 16.00 -11.19
C PHE A 48 14.48 14.68 -11.95
N VAL A 49 13.79 14.65 -13.09
CA VAL A 49 13.78 13.51 -14.03
C VAL A 49 14.31 13.96 -15.38
N PHE A 50 15.49 13.48 -15.73
CA PHE A 50 16.13 13.82 -17.00
C PHE A 50 15.50 13.16 -18.23
N LEU A 51 14.92 11.96 -18.06
CA LEU A 51 14.26 11.20 -19.12
C LEU A 51 12.96 10.60 -18.57
N PRO A 52 11.80 11.17 -18.88
CA PRO A 52 10.51 10.71 -18.33
C PRO A 52 9.96 9.46 -19.06
N THR A 53 10.77 8.42 -19.21
CA THR A 53 10.35 7.14 -19.78
C THR A 53 9.83 6.22 -18.65
N GLY A 54 8.61 5.70 -18.83
CA GLY A 54 8.05 4.69 -17.91
C GLY A 54 7.54 5.25 -16.59
N ARG A 55 6.86 6.41 -16.61
CA ARG A 55 6.18 6.95 -15.43
C ARG A 55 5.14 5.96 -14.90
N ARG A 56 5.29 5.58 -13.63
CA ARG A 56 4.30 4.85 -12.87
C ARG A 56 3.78 5.74 -11.75
N VAL A 57 2.48 5.81 -11.59
CA VAL A 57 1.84 6.55 -10.51
C VAL A 57 1.43 5.53 -9.46
N LEU A 58 1.65 5.82 -8.20
CA LEU A 58 1.20 5.02 -7.08
C LEU A 58 0.45 5.93 -6.11
N ASP A 59 -0.76 5.54 -5.77
CA ASP A 59 -1.57 6.20 -4.76
C ASP A 59 -1.14 5.72 -3.37
N LEU A 60 -0.77 6.67 -2.50
CA LEU A 60 -0.35 6.43 -1.12
C LEU A 60 -1.51 6.58 -0.12
N ALA A 61 -2.70 6.95 -0.61
CA ALA A 61 -3.85 7.19 0.25
C ALA A 61 -4.24 5.91 1.02
N ARG A 62 -4.84 6.13 2.19
CA ARG A 62 -5.44 5.05 2.96
C ARG A 62 -6.60 4.45 2.21
N ARG A 63 -6.64 3.11 2.19
CA ARG A 63 -7.71 2.33 1.57
C ARG A 63 -8.41 1.52 2.63
N PRO A 64 -9.70 1.79 2.87
CA PRO A 64 -10.49 0.95 3.75
C PRO A 64 -10.81 -0.37 3.06
N ILE A 65 -10.51 -1.47 3.73
CA ILE A 65 -10.73 -2.84 3.25
C ILE A 65 -11.64 -3.53 4.25
N THR A 66 -12.80 -3.97 3.80
CA THR A 66 -13.66 -4.87 4.57
C THR A 66 -13.49 -6.28 4.04
N THR A 67 -13.04 -7.19 4.89
CA THR A 67 -12.89 -8.59 4.53
C THR A 67 -13.61 -9.50 5.52
N SER A 68 -14.19 -10.57 5.01
CA SER A 68 -14.83 -11.60 5.81
C SER A 68 -14.07 -12.90 5.65
N ALA A 69 -13.34 -13.29 6.69
CA ALA A 69 -12.62 -14.55 6.67
C ALA A 69 -13.61 -15.71 6.56
N ALA A 70 -13.29 -16.68 5.71
CA ALA A 70 -14.05 -17.91 5.61
C ALA A 70 -14.18 -18.58 7.00
N PRO A 71 -15.28 -19.31 7.25
CA PRO A 71 -15.49 -19.99 8.52
C PRO A 71 -14.28 -20.88 8.87
N ALA A 72 -13.61 -20.56 9.96
CA ALA A 72 -12.44 -21.29 10.42
C ALA A 72 -12.72 -21.97 11.77
N ARG A 73 -12.13 -23.15 11.98
CA ARG A 73 -12.25 -23.86 13.25
C ARG A 73 -11.25 -23.30 14.25
N THR A 74 -11.76 -22.98 15.43
CA THR A 74 -10.93 -22.65 16.59
C THR A 74 -10.33 -23.91 17.20
N ARG A 75 -9.41 -23.73 18.17
CA ARG A 75 -8.84 -24.83 18.96
C ARG A 75 -9.92 -25.67 19.65
N ASP A 76 -11.02 -25.05 20.06
CA ASP A 76 -12.16 -25.69 20.73
C ASP A 76 -13.19 -26.29 19.74
N HIS A 77 -12.80 -26.47 18.48
CA HIS A 77 -13.62 -27.01 17.39
C HIS A 77 -14.90 -26.22 17.06
N GLN A 78 -14.97 -24.95 17.44
CA GLN A 78 -16.08 -24.09 17.05
C GLN A 78 -15.81 -23.48 15.68
N LEU A 79 -16.83 -23.38 14.84
CA LEU A 79 -16.77 -22.64 13.58
C LEU A 79 -17.03 -21.16 13.84
N VAL A 80 -16.06 -20.33 13.47
CA VAL A 80 -16.12 -18.88 13.69
C VAL A 80 -15.90 -18.17 12.36
N THR A 81 -16.81 -17.24 12.04
CA THR A 81 -16.66 -16.29 10.94
C THR A 81 -16.34 -14.93 11.53
N VAL A 82 -15.26 -14.32 11.05
CA VAL A 82 -14.83 -12.99 11.50
C VAL A 82 -14.87 -12.05 10.33
N THR A 83 -15.58 -10.91 10.51
CA THR A 83 -15.51 -9.78 9.57
C THR A 83 -14.64 -8.69 10.17
N LEU A 84 -13.70 -8.21 9.38
CA LEU A 84 -12.73 -7.19 9.76
C LEU A 84 -12.87 -5.97 8.85
N ASP A 85 -12.76 -4.80 9.46
CA ASP A 85 -12.49 -3.55 8.76
C ASP A 85 -11.05 -3.14 9.04
N ALA A 86 -10.31 -2.89 7.99
CA ALA A 86 -8.90 -2.58 8.06
C ALA A 86 -8.56 -1.42 7.13
N ASP A 87 -7.64 -0.56 7.58
CA ASP A 87 -7.07 0.49 6.74
C ASP A 87 -5.65 0.10 6.33
N VAL A 88 -5.42 0.05 5.03
CA VAL A 88 -4.11 -0.25 4.44
C VAL A 88 -3.60 0.97 3.70
N SER A 89 -2.33 1.29 3.85
CA SER A 89 -1.66 2.37 3.14
C SER A 89 -0.27 1.97 2.65
N VAL A 90 0.29 2.77 1.74
CA VAL A 90 1.70 2.68 1.38
C VAL A 90 2.46 3.70 2.22
N PRO A 91 3.43 3.28 3.07
CA PRO A 91 4.25 4.22 3.82
C PRO A 91 5.00 5.18 2.90
N ALA A 92 5.15 6.44 3.35
CA ALA A 92 5.80 7.49 2.55
C ALA A 92 7.33 7.36 2.47
N ASP A 93 7.91 6.27 2.92
CA ASP A 93 9.34 6.00 2.79
C ASP A 93 9.70 5.46 1.39
N HIS A 94 10.88 5.82 0.92
CA HIS A 94 11.34 5.49 -0.43
C HIS A 94 11.38 3.98 -0.71
N GLU A 95 11.73 3.17 0.29
CA GLU A 95 11.86 1.73 0.11
C GLU A 95 10.49 1.07 -0.05
N SER A 96 9.53 1.40 0.81
CA SER A 96 8.16 0.87 0.74
C SER A 96 7.48 1.29 -0.56
N ILE A 97 7.61 2.56 -0.97
CA ILE A 97 7.06 3.04 -2.25
C ILE A 97 7.68 2.27 -3.43
N ARG A 98 8.99 2.02 -3.41
CA ARG A 98 9.70 1.28 -4.46
C ARG A 98 9.22 -0.17 -4.55
N ILE A 99 9.04 -0.83 -3.40
CA ILE A 99 8.54 -2.20 -3.33
C ILE A 99 7.09 -2.24 -3.83
N ALA A 100 6.21 -1.38 -3.31
CA ALA A 100 4.82 -1.31 -3.71
C ALA A 100 4.66 -1.02 -5.22
N ALA A 101 5.48 -0.11 -5.77
CA ALA A 101 5.44 0.21 -7.18
C ALA A 101 5.88 -0.96 -8.09
N ARG A 102 6.76 -1.84 -7.63
CA ARG A 102 7.13 -3.05 -8.38
C ARG A 102 5.98 -4.03 -8.51
N HIS A 103 5.14 -4.12 -7.48
CA HIS A 103 4.03 -5.07 -7.42
C HIS A 103 2.73 -4.49 -7.97
N PHE A 104 2.43 -3.22 -7.71
CA PHE A 104 1.11 -2.66 -7.92
C PHE A 104 1.03 -1.49 -8.92
N ALA A 105 2.16 -0.94 -9.39
CA ALA A 105 2.10 0.20 -10.29
C ALA A 105 1.43 -0.14 -11.63
N GLY A 106 0.28 0.47 -11.88
CA GLY A 106 -0.57 0.23 -13.05
C GLY A 106 -1.66 -0.83 -12.84
N VAL A 107 -1.71 -1.46 -11.66
CA VAL A 107 -2.73 -2.44 -11.26
C VAL A 107 -3.16 -2.20 -9.81
N GLU A 108 -3.38 -0.94 -9.46
CA GLU A 108 -3.67 -0.50 -8.08
C GLU A 108 -4.91 -1.15 -7.48
N ASP A 109 -5.88 -1.54 -8.32
CA ASP A 109 -7.10 -2.24 -7.89
C ASP A 109 -6.78 -3.62 -7.29
N THR A 110 -5.59 -4.17 -7.55
CA THR A 110 -5.18 -5.46 -6.98
C THR A 110 -4.67 -5.34 -5.55
N ILE A 111 -4.36 -4.13 -5.06
CA ILE A 111 -3.91 -3.91 -3.68
C ILE A 111 -4.96 -4.40 -2.70
N ASP A 112 -6.23 -4.05 -2.93
CA ASP A 112 -7.34 -4.38 -2.03
C ASP A 112 -7.56 -5.89 -1.97
N ALA A 113 -7.49 -6.58 -3.12
CA ALA A 113 -7.62 -8.03 -3.21
C ALA A 113 -6.47 -8.75 -2.48
N VAL A 114 -5.23 -8.36 -2.76
CA VAL A 114 -4.04 -9.00 -2.15
C VAL A 114 -3.97 -8.72 -0.65
N ALA A 115 -4.28 -7.51 -0.21
CA ALA A 115 -4.33 -7.18 1.21
C ALA A 115 -5.45 -7.93 1.92
N GLY A 116 -6.63 -8.08 1.29
CA GLY A 116 -7.73 -8.89 1.79
C GLY A 116 -7.33 -10.35 1.99
N GLU A 117 -6.72 -10.99 0.99
CA GLU A 117 -6.23 -12.37 1.09
C GLU A 117 -5.20 -12.56 2.22
N LEU A 118 -4.29 -11.61 2.40
CA LEU A 118 -3.30 -11.65 3.48
C LEU A 118 -3.96 -11.51 4.85
N LEU A 119 -4.96 -10.63 4.97
CA LEU A 119 -5.75 -10.47 6.20
C LEU A 119 -6.54 -11.73 6.52
N GLU A 120 -7.22 -12.32 5.56
CA GLU A 120 -7.96 -13.58 5.72
C GLU A 120 -7.04 -14.72 6.16
N SER A 121 -5.89 -14.86 5.52
CA SER A 121 -4.87 -15.86 5.90
C SER A 121 -4.35 -15.64 7.33
N ALA A 122 -4.12 -14.37 7.73
CA ALA A 122 -3.69 -14.03 9.07
C ALA A 122 -4.75 -14.39 10.11
N VAL A 123 -6.02 -14.05 9.83
CA VAL A 123 -7.16 -14.39 10.69
C VAL A 123 -7.30 -15.90 10.85
N ALA A 124 -7.31 -16.65 9.75
CA ALA A 124 -7.43 -18.11 9.79
C ALA A 124 -6.30 -18.76 10.61
N SER A 125 -5.06 -18.27 10.43
CA SER A 125 -3.89 -18.74 11.19
C SER A 125 -4.04 -18.49 12.69
N ILE A 126 -4.60 -17.36 13.08
CA ILE A 126 -4.79 -17.00 14.50
C ILE A 126 -5.98 -17.75 15.09
N LEU A 127 -7.10 -17.86 14.35
CA LEU A 127 -8.26 -18.62 14.80
C LEU A 127 -7.91 -20.08 15.13
N ALA A 128 -7.08 -20.71 14.30
CA ALA A 128 -6.64 -22.09 14.54
C ALA A 128 -5.87 -22.27 15.86
N THR A 129 -5.32 -21.23 16.43
CA THR A 129 -4.57 -21.24 17.69
C THR A 129 -5.34 -20.64 18.87
N CYS A 130 -6.46 -19.95 18.61
CA CYS A 130 -7.29 -19.31 19.63
C CYS A 130 -8.29 -20.28 20.25
N ASP A 131 -8.54 -20.05 21.53
CA ASP A 131 -9.66 -20.58 22.30
C ASP A 131 -10.79 -19.52 22.41
N GLN A 132 -11.90 -19.91 23.02
CA GLN A 132 -13.04 -19.02 23.25
C GLN A 132 -12.67 -17.77 24.09
N ALA A 133 -11.79 -17.93 25.08
CA ALA A 133 -11.33 -16.83 25.92
C ALA A 133 -10.51 -15.81 25.09
N GLY A 134 -9.66 -16.29 24.17
CA GLY A 134 -8.89 -15.43 23.27
C GLY A 134 -9.73 -14.69 22.24
N LEU A 135 -10.92 -15.19 21.91
CA LEU A 135 -11.90 -14.51 21.05
C LEU A 135 -12.72 -13.45 21.81
N ALA A 136 -12.94 -13.64 23.11
CA ALA A 136 -13.62 -12.66 23.96
C ALA A 136 -12.80 -11.37 24.09
N ASP A 137 -11.47 -11.44 24.07
CA ASP A 137 -10.57 -10.29 23.99
C ASP A 137 -10.40 -9.82 22.54
N ARG A 138 -11.38 -9.04 22.06
CA ARG A 138 -11.38 -8.52 20.69
C ARG A 138 -10.16 -7.64 20.40
N ALA A 139 -9.70 -6.85 21.37
CA ALA A 139 -8.57 -5.95 21.18
C ALA A 139 -7.26 -6.73 21.03
N GLY A 140 -7.02 -7.71 21.89
CA GLY A 140 -5.87 -8.58 21.80
C GLY A 140 -5.89 -9.47 20.54
N PHE A 141 -7.07 -9.89 20.09
CA PHE A 141 -7.21 -10.60 18.82
C PHE A 141 -6.85 -9.70 17.63
N ALA A 142 -7.40 -8.47 17.57
CA ALA A 142 -7.11 -7.52 16.50
C ALA A 142 -5.61 -7.18 16.43
N GLU A 143 -4.94 -7.00 17.56
CA GLU A 143 -3.49 -6.72 17.61
C GLU A 143 -2.66 -7.92 17.11
N ARG A 144 -3.06 -9.15 17.43
CA ARG A 144 -2.42 -10.36 16.89
C ARG A 144 -2.59 -10.45 15.37
N VAL A 145 -3.79 -10.17 14.86
CA VAL A 145 -4.06 -10.11 13.40
C VAL A 145 -3.19 -9.05 12.76
N ARG A 146 -3.15 -7.85 13.34
CA ARG A 146 -2.32 -6.74 12.86
C ARG A 146 -0.84 -7.13 12.78
N SER A 147 -0.28 -7.66 13.86
CA SER A 147 1.11 -8.10 13.91
C SER A 147 1.43 -9.17 12.86
N ARG A 148 0.53 -10.13 12.69
CA ARG A 148 0.71 -11.23 11.74
C ARG A 148 0.60 -10.74 10.28
N ALA A 149 -0.42 -9.93 9.96
CA ALA A 149 -0.64 -9.39 8.63
C ALA A 149 0.45 -8.41 8.21
N ASN A 150 0.92 -7.55 9.13
CA ASN A 150 1.98 -6.58 8.84
C ASN A 150 3.26 -7.23 8.31
N SER A 151 3.62 -8.41 8.78
CA SER A 151 4.81 -9.11 8.30
C SER A 151 4.69 -9.53 6.82
N GLY A 152 3.49 -9.84 6.36
CA GLY A 152 3.19 -10.14 4.95
C GLY A 152 3.10 -8.88 4.10
N LEU A 153 2.35 -7.89 4.58
CA LEU A 153 2.13 -6.62 3.89
C LEU A 153 3.42 -5.81 3.70
N ALA A 154 4.31 -5.80 4.70
CA ALA A 154 5.60 -5.11 4.60
C ALA A 154 6.48 -5.62 3.46
N ARG A 155 6.39 -6.90 3.11
CA ARG A 155 7.10 -7.48 1.95
C ARG A 155 6.60 -6.94 0.61
N LEU A 156 5.39 -6.42 0.59
CA LEU A 156 4.75 -5.80 -0.58
C LEU A 156 4.82 -4.27 -0.54
N GLY A 157 5.49 -3.69 0.47
CA GLY A 157 5.58 -2.24 0.67
C GLY A 157 4.29 -1.63 1.20
N LEU A 158 3.42 -2.42 1.84
CA LEU A 158 2.16 -1.99 2.43
C LEU A 158 2.26 -1.99 3.95
N THR A 159 1.46 -1.14 4.59
CA THR A 159 1.31 -1.08 6.06
C THR A 159 -0.15 -1.13 6.45
N LEU A 160 -0.43 -1.83 7.52
CA LEU A 160 -1.74 -1.91 8.12
C LEU A 160 -1.85 -0.87 9.24
N ASP A 161 -2.59 0.20 8.97
CA ASP A 161 -2.73 1.34 9.89
C ASP A 161 -3.68 1.01 11.03
N SER A 162 -4.85 0.43 10.72
CA SER A 162 -5.86 0.05 11.69
C SER A 162 -6.49 -1.30 11.35
N VAL A 163 -6.92 -2.01 12.38
CA VAL A 163 -7.74 -3.23 12.26
C VAL A 163 -8.82 -3.19 13.32
N GLN A 164 -10.05 -3.38 12.90
CA GLN A 164 -11.21 -3.48 13.79
C GLN A 164 -12.03 -4.72 13.45
N ILE A 165 -12.58 -5.38 14.47
CA ILE A 165 -13.48 -6.51 14.29
C ILE A 165 -14.90 -5.96 14.22
N SER A 166 -15.50 -6.00 13.02
CA SER A 166 -16.88 -5.55 12.79
C SER A 166 -17.88 -6.58 13.29
N SER A 167 -17.66 -7.84 12.99
CA SER A 167 -18.53 -8.91 13.47
C SER A 167 -17.74 -10.18 13.78
N LEU A 168 -18.26 -10.94 14.75
CA LEU A 168 -17.76 -12.25 15.12
C LEU A 168 -18.98 -13.14 15.33
N VAL A 169 -19.15 -14.11 14.43
CA VAL A 169 -20.29 -15.04 14.45
C VAL A 169 -19.74 -16.43 14.72
N THR A 170 -20.17 -17.01 15.82
CA THR A 170 -19.84 -18.40 16.20
C THR A 170 -21.00 -19.31 15.83
N THR A 171 -20.75 -20.29 14.99
CA THR A 171 -21.76 -21.29 14.60
C THR A 171 -21.44 -22.58 15.32
N PRO A 172 -22.35 -23.12 16.15
CA PRO A 172 -22.17 -24.44 16.77
C PRO A 172 -22.08 -25.51 15.67
N ASP A 173 -21.17 -26.47 15.83
CA ASP A 173 -20.89 -27.56 14.86
C ASP A 173 -22.12 -28.49 14.65
N GLU A 174 -23.10 -28.48 15.55
CA GLU A 174 -24.31 -29.33 15.48
C GLU A 174 -25.26 -28.98 14.30
N LEU A 175 -25.15 -27.80 13.71
CA LEU A 175 -26.02 -27.35 12.59
C LEU A 175 -25.57 -27.83 11.22
N ILE A 176 -24.36 -28.38 11.08
CA ILE A 176 -23.77 -28.80 9.79
C ILE A 176 -23.91 -30.31 9.56
N ALA A 177 -24.32 -31.06 10.58
CA ALA A 177 -24.47 -32.52 10.51
C ALA A 177 -25.90 -33.01 10.12
N ARG A 178 -26.72 -32.15 9.53
CA ARG A 178 -28.06 -32.50 9.02
C ARG A 178 -28.21 -32.33 7.53
#